data_31d0d8fd8a1a9f8314345020cf5f2dfe
#
_entry.id   31d0d8fd8a1a9f8314345020cf5f2dfe
#
_cell.length_a   1.000
_cell.length_b   1.000
_cell.length_c   1.000
_cell.angle_alpha   90.00
_cell.angle_beta   90.00
_cell.angle_gamma   90.00
#
_symmetry.space_group_name_H-M   'P 1'
#
loop_
_entity.id
_entity.type
_entity.pdbx_description
1 polymer ?
#
loop_
_entity_poly.entity_id
_entity_poly.type
_entity_poly.pdbx_seq_one_letter_code
_entity_poly.pdbx_strand_id
1 'polypeptide(L)'
;MGKTGVIIGKFLPLHLGHVNFINRSSTKTDKLIVVVCHSSRDKKMCEEYGIPEITVKDRLRWLHTIYQDIPHIEIRSLDESSIPAYPDGWKEFVGLLKETVPEKIDFVYSGEPSYDSFFKELLPEAEHILIDPERTGYNISGTQIRKNPYKNWEYLPAVVRPFFCKKVVLIGTESCGKTTLTKFLAKAFNTSWAEEYGRNYVYEECGGNEDNLEYGDYIKIAMHQKKLEAEAVRHSNKIVFIDTEAIVTQFYCKLYEGKEDPAIDEIIKRQNYDLWLYLENDVKWVDDGLRKNGSDKERNKGKKILAELLEKYNIADKVKMISGNYEERLDKALEIIKGEFYDI
;
A
#
# COMPACT_ATOMS: atom_id res chain seq x y z
N MET A 1 -21.06 -29.00 -23.24
CA MET A 1 -20.91 -27.85 -22.34
C MET A 1 -19.56 -27.96 -21.68
N GLY A 2 -18.82 -26.88 -21.55
CA GLY A 2 -17.55 -26.87 -20.83
C GLY A 2 -17.74 -27.15 -19.33
N LYS A 3 -16.72 -27.69 -18.68
CA LYS A 3 -16.76 -28.00 -17.23
C LYS A 3 -16.45 -26.77 -16.39
N THR A 4 -17.25 -26.55 -15.35
CA THR A 4 -17.09 -25.44 -14.41
C THR A 4 -16.48 -25.92 -13.09
N GLY A 5 -15.35 -25.30 -12.72
CA GLY A 5 -14.70 -25.49 -11.43
C GLY A 5 -14.92 -24.31 -10.49
N VAL A 6 -14.94 -24.55 -9.20
CA VAL A 6 -15.08 -23.54 -8.16
C VAL A 6 -13.94 -23.64 -7.16
N ILE A 7 -13.41 -22.47 -6.78
CA ILE A 7 -12.50 -22.31 -5.64
C ILE A 7 -13.18 -21.39 -4.62
N ILE A 8 -13.06 -21.73 -3.36
CA ILE A 8 -13.63 -21.00 -2.24
C ILE A 8 -12.50 -20.61 -1.30
N GLY A 9 -12.42 -19.35 -0.92
CA GLY A 9 -11.38 -18.91 0.00
C GLY A 9 -11.56 -17.51 0.54
N LYS A 10 -10.96 -17.23 1.70
CA LYS A 10 -10.95 -15.87 2.29
C LYS A 10 -9.93 -14.96 1.61
N PHE A 11 -8.79 -15.50 1.15
CA PHE A 11 -7.68 -14.70 0.57
C PHE A 11 -7.26 -13.52 1.45
N LEU A 12 -7.11 -13.77 2.75
CA LEU A 12 -6.91 -12.76 3.80
C LEU A 12 -5.53 -12.88 4.47
N PRO A 13 -4.46 -12.25 3.89
CA PRO A 13 -4.39 -11.69 2.54
C PRO A 13 -4.19 -12.74 1.44
N LEU A 14 -4.31 -12.30 0.19
CA LEU A 14 -3.88 -13.07 -0.97
C LEU A 14 -2.35 -13.26 -0.93
N HIS A 15 -1.88 -14.48 -1.21
CA HIS A 15 -0.46 -14.83 -1.25
C HIS A 15 -0.13 -15.78 -2.40
N LEU A 16 1.15 -15.98 -2.72
CA LEU A 16 1.58 -16.80 -3.86
C LEU A 16 1.11 -18.25 -3.80
N GLY A 17 0.89 -18.80 -2.60
CA GLY A 17 0.24 -20.10 -2.45
C GLY A 17 -1.17 -20.13 -3.03
N HIS A 18 -1.97 -19.09 -2.80
CA HIS A 18 -3.30 -18.96 -3.41
C HIS A 18 -3.20 -18.80 -4.93
N VAL A 19 -2.27 -17.98 -5.42
CA VAL A 19 -2.08 -17.77 -6.87
C VAL A 19 -1.69 -19.08 -7.54
N ASN A 20 -0.74 -19.84 -6.97
CA ASN A 20 -0.35 -21.16 -7.49
C ASN A 20 -1.53 -22.13 -7.50
N PHE A 21 -2.32 -22.15 -6.43
CA PHE A 21 -3.51 -22.98 -6.31
C PHE A 21 -4.56 -22.65 -7.39
N ILE A 22 -4.88 -21.37 -7.58
CA ILE A 22 -5.81 -20.92 -8.63
C ILE A 22 -5.28 -21.30 -10.02
N ASN A 23 -4.00 -21.04 -10.30
CA ASN A 23 -3.39 -21.36 -11.59
C ASN A 23 -3.46 -22.85 -11.90
N ARG A 24 -3.12 -23.73 -10.93
CA ARG A 24 -3.22 -25.19 -11.12
C ARG A 24 -4.65 -25.67 -11.33
N SER A 25 -5.61 -25.11 -10.63
CA SER A 25 -7.03 -25.44 -10.78
C SER A 25 -7.57 -24.99 -12.14
N SER A 26 -7.16 -23.81 -12.61
CA SER A 26 -7.62 -23.26 -13.89
C SER A 26 -7.22 -24.10 -15.10
N THR A 27 -6.10 -24.86 -15.01
CA THR A 27 -5.68 -25.77 -16.09
C THR A 27 -6.52 -27.06 -16.19
N LYS A 28 -7.45 -27.29 -15.27
CA LYS A 28 -8.24 -28.53 -15.17
C LYS A 28 -9.72 -28.34 -15.52
N THR A 29 -10.11 -27.14 -15.89
CA THR A 29 -11.51 -26.79 -16.15
C THR A 29 -11.63 -25.75 -17.27
N ASP A 30 -12.75 -25.73 -17.98
CA ASP A 30 -12.98 -24.76 -19.06
C ASP A 30 -13.39 -23.38 -18.52
N LYS A 31 -14.04 -23.35 -17.34
CA LYS A 31 -14.38 -22.14 -16.60
C LYS A 31 -14.05 -22.34 -15.12
N LEU A 32 -13.28 -21.42 -14.53
CA LEU A 32 -12.99 -21.42 -13.11
C LEU A 32 -13.64 -20.19 -12.44
N ILE A 33 -14.42 -20.43 -11.39
CA ILE A 33 -15.02 -19.38 -10.57
C ILE A 33 -14.29 -19.35 -9.22
N VAL A 34 -13.64 -18.23 -8.92
CA VAL A 34 -12.96 -17.99 -7.64
C VAL A 34 -13.88 -17.17 -6.75
N VAL A 35 -14.39 -17.76 -5.67
CA VAL A 35 -15.31 -17.15 -4.73
C VAL A 35 -14.55 -16.63 -3.52
N VAL A 36 -14.54 -15.30 -3.36
CA VAL A 36 -13.96 -14.61 -2.20
C VAL A 36 -14.97 -14.58 -1.08
N CYS A 37 -14.82 -15.46 -0.09
CA CYS A 37 -15.66 -15.46 1.11
C CYS A 37 -15.25 -14.35 2.06
N HIS A 38 -16.23 -13.61 2.57
CA HIS A 38 -16.00 -12.53 3.51
C HIS A 38 -17.09 -12.44 4.56
N SER A 39 -16.77 -11.85 5.70
CA SER A 39 -17.74 -11.61 6.76
C SER A 39 -17.33 -10.43 7.64
N SER A 40 -18.27 -9.95 8.48
CA SER A 40 -17.98 -8.96 9.52
C SER A 40 -16.89 -9.39 10.52
N ARG A 41 -16.59 -10.69 10.60
CA ARG A 41 -15.51 -11.27 11.42
C ARG A 41 -14.11 -11.00 10.89
N ASP A 42 -13.96 -10.68 9.61
CA ASP A 42 -12.64 -10.50 8.96
C ASP A 42 -11.88 -9.29 9.51
N LYS A 43 -12.60 -8.22 9.86
CA LYS A 43 -12.02 -7.03 10.50
C LYS A 43 -11.37 -7.38 11.84
N LYS A 44 -12.11 -8.08 12.71
CA LYS A 44 -11.61 -8.52 14.01
C LYS A 44 -10.38 -9.41 13.87
N MET A 45 -10.36 -10.29 12.87
CA MET A 45 -9.20 -11.12 12.56
C MET A 45 -7.96 -10.28 12.19
N CYS A 46 -8.11 -9.18 11.44
CA CYS A 46 -7.00 -8.28 11.16
C CYS A 46 -6.52 -7.55 12.42
N GLU A 47 -7.45 -7.07 13.25
CA GLU A 47 -7.15 -6.41 14.52
C GLU A 47 -6.38 -7.31 15.49
N GLU A 48 -6.73 -8.60 15.59
CA GLU A 48 -6.04 -9.59 16.43
C GLU A 48 -4.55 -9.77 16.06
N TYR A 49 -4.19 -9.51 14.82
CA TYR A 49 -2.80 -9.58 14.33
C TYR A 49 -2.13 -8.20 14.24
N GLY A 50 -2.83 -7.12 14.61
CA GLY A 50 -2.28 -5.75 14.55
C GLY A 50 -1.99 -5.27 13.13
N ILE A 51 -2.66 -5.81 12.11
CA ILE A 51 -2.54 -5.37 10.72
C ILE A 51 -3.74 -4.50 10.31
N PRO A 52 -3.58 -3.63 9.30
CA PRO A 52 -4.70 -2.87 8.75
C PRO A 52 -5.83 -3.80 8.27
N GLU A 53 -7.08 -3.33 8.34
CA GLU A 53 -8.24 -4.06 7.86
C GLU A 53 -8.13 -4.35 6.35
N ILE A 54 -8.10 -5.62 5.99
CA ILE A 54 -8.13 -6.08 4.60
C ILE A 54 -9.58 -6.29 4.18
N THR A 55 -10.13 -5.33 3.45
CA THR A 55 -11.53 -5.38 3.02
C THR A 55 -11.77 -6.41 1.91
N VAL A 56 -13.03 -6.77 1.68
CA VAL A 56 -13.38 -7.61 0.52
C VAL A 56 -13.00 -6.91 -0.80
N LYS A 57 -13.11 -5.58 -0.86
CA LYS A 57 -12.73 -4.81 -2.05
C LYS A 57 -11.24 -4.89 -2.35
N ASP A 58 -10.38 -4.92 -1.34
CA ASP A 58 -8.93 -5.09 -1.53
C ASP A 58 -8.64 -6.46 -2.16
N ARG A 59 -9.22 -7.52 -1.60
CA ARG A 59 -9.05 -8.90 -2.09
C ARG A 59 -9.58 -9.08 -3.52
N LEU A 60 -10.73 -8.51 -3.83
CA LEU A 60 -11.30 -8.51 -5.18
C LEU A 60 -10.41 -7.74 -6.16
N ARG A 61 -9.91 -6.55 -5.79
CA ARG A 61 -8.98 -5.78 -6.63
C ARG A 61 -7.71 -6.56 -6.94
N TRP A 62 -7.11 -7.21 -5.93
CA TRP A 62 -5.90 -8.02 -6.13
C TRP A 62 -6.13 -9.16 -7.10
N LEU A 63 -7.21 -9.92 -6.91
CA LEU A 63 -7.55 -11.04 -7.79
C LEU A 63 -7.90 -10.58 -9.20
N HIS A 64 -8.74 -9.56 -9.36
CA HIS A 64 -9.05 -9.01 -10.68
C HIS A 64 -7.79 -8.48 -11.39
N THR A 65 -6.89 -7.81 -10.68
CA THR A 65 -5.64 -7.31 -11.29
C THR A 65 -4.74 -8.45 -11.76
N ILE A 66 -4.67 -9.57 -11.03
CA ILE A 66 -3.84 -10.72 -11.42
C ILE A 66 -4.44 -11.45 -12.61
N TYR A 67 -5.76 -11.58 -12.67
CA TYR A 67 -6.46 -12.45 -13.62
C TYR A 67 -7.23 -11.70 -14.72
N GLN A 68 -7.08 -10.38 -14.86
CA GLN A 68 -7.78 -9.57 -15.86
C GLN A 68 -7.60 -10.05 -17.31
N ASP A 69 -6.45 -10.66 -17.60
CA ASP A 69 -6.11 -11.16 -18.95
C ASP A 69 -6.38 -12.66 -19.13
N ILE A 70 -7.05 -13.31 -18.15
CA ILE A 70 -7.35 -14.74 -18.16
C ILE A 70 -8.88 -14.94 -18.22
N PRO A 71 -9.50 -14.96 -19.41
CA PRO A 71 -10.96 -14.82 -19.57
C PRO A 71 -11.80 -15.96 -19.02
N HIS A 72 -11.20 -17.14 -18.80
CA HIS A 72 -11.92 -18.29 -18.24
C HIS A 72 -11.88 -18.33 -16.68
N ILE A 73 -11.20 -17.37 -16.03
CA ILE A 73 -11.22 -17.19 -14.57
C ILE A 73 -12.17 -16.04 -14.24
N GLU A 74 -13.21 -16.33 -13.48
CA GLU A 74 -14.19 -15.36 -13.01
C GLU A 74 -14.07 -15.20 -11.49
N ILE A 75 -14.07 -13.95 -11.00
CA ILE A 75 -13.97 -13.64 -9.58
C ILE A 75 -15.33 -13.19 -9.08
N ARG A 76 -15.82 -13.82 -8.02
CA ARG A 76 -17.07 -13.45 -7.32
C ARG A 76 -16.83 -13.28 -5.83
N SER A 77 -17.78 -12.70 -5.11
CA SER A 77 -17.75 -12.59 -3.65
C SER A 77 -18.98 -13.23 -3.04
N LEU A 78 -18.81 -13.79 -1.83
CA LEU A 78 -19.87 -14.39 -1.03
C LEU A 78 -19.78 -13.83 0.39
N ASP A 79 -20.85 -13.21 0.86
CA ASP A 79 -20.96 -12.72 2.23
C ASP A 79 -21.50 -13.83 3.15
N GLU A 80 -20.67 -14.29 4.07
CA GLU A 80 -21.00 -15.29 5.07
C GLU A 80 -21.31 -14.69 6.45
N SER A 81 -21.64 -13.38 6.52
CA SER A 81 -21.90 -12.70 7.79
C SER A 81 -23.16 -13.20 8.49
N SER A 82 -24.15 -13.66 7.71
CA SER A 82 -25.47 -14.12 8.22
C SER A 82 -25.47 -15.56 8.70
N ILE A 83 -24.42 -16.34 8.47
CA ILE A 83 -24.34 -17.75 8.81
C ILE A 83 -23.36 -18.02 9.96
N PRO A 84 -23.51 -19.13 10.69
CA PRO A 84 -22.53 -19.57 11.67
C PRO A 84 -21.13 -19.72 11.08
N ALA A 85 -20.11 -19.54 11.94
CA ALA A 85 -18.74 -19.79 11.52
C ALA A 85 -18.49 -21.29 11.25
N TYR A 86 -17.50 -21.58 10.39
CA TYR A 86 -17.02 -22.94 10.21
C TYR A 86 -16.69 -23.59 11.58
N PRO A 87 -17.04 -24.87 11.82
CA PRO A 87 -17.67 -25.84 10.88
C PRO A 87 -19.21 -25.82 10.86
N ASP A 88 -19.88 -25.12 11.76
CA ASP A 88 -21.33 -25.28 12.02
C ASP A 88 -22.20 -24.75 10.86
N GLY A 89 -21.73 -23.76 10.09
CA GLY A 89 -22.48 -23.09 9.01
C GLY A 89 -22.37 -23.73 7.62
N TRP A 90 -21.91 -24.98 7.47
CA TRP A 90 -21.67 -25.58 6.15
C TRP A 90 -22.90 -25.72 5.28
N LYS A 91 -24.05 -26.09 5.87
CA LYS A 91 -25.29 -26.28 5.13
C LYS A 91 -25.78 -24.97 4.54
N GLU A 92 -25.80 -23.92 5.34
CA GLU A 92 -26.19 -22.57 4.94
C GLU A 92 -25.19 -22.00 3.93
N PHE A 93 -23.91 -22.26 4.13
CA PHE A 93 -22.84 -21.85 3.23
C PHE A 93 -23.02 -22.42 1.82
N VAL A 94 -23.38 -23.71 1.68
CA VAL A 94 -23.62 -24.32 0.36
C VAL A 94 -24.85 -23.69 -0.31
N GLY A 95 -25.86 -23.29 0.47
CA GLY A 95 -27.01 -22.51 -0.05
C GLY A 95 -26.53 -21.19 -0.68
N LEU A 96 -25.76 -20.39 0.07
CA LEU A 96 -25.18 -19.13 -0.44
C LEU A 96 -24.24 -19.35 -1.63
N LEU A 97 -23.48 -20.45 -1.63
CA LEU A 97 -22.60 -20.79 -2.75
C LEU A 97 -23.40 -21.05 -4.03
N LYS A 98 -24.51 -21.80 -3.95
CA LYS A 98 -25.40 -22.07 -5.10
C LYS A 98 -26.08 -20.81 -5.63
N GLU A 99 -26.41 -19.84 -4.74
CA GLU A 99 -26.90 -18.53 -5.16
C GLU A 99 -25.80 -17.70 -5.85
N THR A 100 -24.57 -17.75 -5.32
CA THR A 100 -23.41 -17.02 -5.89
C THR A 100 -22.95 -17.62 -7.21
N VAL A 101 -23.05 -18.95 -7.34
CA VAL A 101 -22.67 -19.74 -8.51
C VAL A 101 -23.87 -20.55 -9.01
N PRO A 102 -24.80 -19.92 -9.75
CA PRO A 102 -25.99 -20.60 -10.28
C PRO A 102 -25.68 -21.61 -11.41
N GLU A 103 -24.47 -21.55 -11.96
CA GLU A 103 -24.01 -22.53 -12.93
C GLU A 103 -23.87 -23.91 -12.32
N LYS A 104 -23.98 -24.96 -13.15
CA LYS A 104 -23.64 -26.32 -12.70
C LYS A 104 -22.18 -26.37 -12.31
N ILE A 105 -21.92 -26.73 -11.06
CA ILE A 105 -20.56 -26.96 -10.53
C ILE A 105 -20.18 -28.40 -10.82
N ASP A 106 -19.16 -28.59 -11.68
CA ASP A 106 -18.62 -29.93 -11.97
C ASP A 106 -17.47 -30.30 -11.00
N PHE A 107 -16.69 -29.29 -10.58
CA PHE A 107 -15.54 -29.50 -9.68
C PHE A 107 -15.50 -28.46 -8.57
N VAL A 108 -15.18 -28.89 -7.36
CA VAL A 108 -14.75 -28.01 -6.27
C VAL A 108 -13.29 -28.29 -5.97
N TYR A 109 -12.45 -27.28 -6.09
CA TYR A 109 -11.02 -27.39 -5.79
C TYR A 109 -10.72 -26.89 -4.38
N SER A 110 -9.97 -27.66 -3.59
CA SER A 110 -9.45 -27.22 -2.30
C SER A 110 -8.05 -27.80 -2.01
N GLY A 111 -7.34 -27.21 -1.05
CA GLY A 111 -6.12 -27.77 -0.48
C GLY A 111 -6.37 -28.55 0.82
N GLU A 112 -7.63 -28.64 1.29
CA GLU A 112 -7.96 -29.16 2.61
C GLU A 112 -8.71 -30.51 2.49
N PRO A 113 -8.05 -31.66 2.80
CA PRO A 113 -8.68 -32.98 2.75
C PRO A 113 -9.93 -33.09 3.64
N SER A 114 -9.97 -32.36 4.75
CA SER A 114 -11.11 -32.37 5.69
C SER A 114 -12.42 -31.88 5.09
N TYR A 115 -12.39 -31.17 3.95
CA TYR A 115 -13.61 -30.70 3.28
C TYR A 115 -14.30 -31.76 2.43
N ASP A 116 -13.64 -32.90 2.18
CA ASP A 116 -14.15 -33.94 1.29
C ASP A 116 -15.51 -34.50 1.73
N SER A 117 -15.69 -34.77 3.02
CA SER A 117 -16.95 -35.26 3.57
C SER A 117 -18.09 -34.25 3.39
N PHE A 118 -17.85 -32.98 3.63
CA PHE A 118 -18.86 -31.92 3.50
C PHE A 118 -19.30 -31.73 2.05
N PHE A 119 -18.35 -31.70 1.10
CA PHE A 119 -18.70 -31.55 -0.32
C PHE A 119 -19.44 -32.77 -0.85
N LYS A 120 -19.04 -34.01 -0.47
CA LYS A 120 -19.78 -35.24 -0.84
C LYS A 120 -21.20 -35.25 -0.33
N GLU A 121 -21.44 -34.75 0.88
CA GLU A 121 -22.77 -34.69 1.47
C GLU A 121 -23.64 -33.58 0.90
N LEU A 122 -23.11 -32.36 0.80
CA LEU A 122 -23.88 -31.16 0.55
C LEU A 122 -23.85 -30.69 -0.93
N LEU A 123 -22.87 -31.20 -1.71
CA LEU A 123 -22.73 -30.90 -3.13
C LEU A 123 -22.40 -32.18 -3.93
N PRO A 124 -23.24 -33.22 -3.83
CA PRO A 124 -22.95 -34.55 -4.40
C PRO A 124 -22.83 -34.56 -5.94
N GLU A 125 -23.34 -33.50 -6.61
CA GLU A 125 -23.22 -33.30 -8.04
C GLU A 125 -21.83 -32.84 -8.49
N ALA A 126 -20.99 -32.35 -7.58
CA ALA A 126 -19.65 -31.85 -7.87
C ALA A 126 -18.56 -32.80 -7.35
N GLU A 127 -17.53 -33.02 -8.14
CA GLU A 127 -16.35 -33.78 -7.70
C GLU A 127 -15.41 -32.85 -6.89
N HIS A 128 -15.04 -33.25 -5.69
CA HIS A 128 -14.04 -32.57 -4.88
C HIS A 128 -12.64 -33.00 -5.29
N ILE A 129 -11.82 -32.05 -5.74
CA ILE A 129 -10.45 -32.30 -6.22
C ILE A 129 -9.45 -31.58 -5.33
N LEU A 130 -8.54 -32.34 -4.74
CA LEU A 130 -7.44 -31.82 -3.94
C LEU A 130 -6.30 -31.32 -4.84
N ILE A 131 -5.85 -30.09 -4.59
CA ILE A 131 -4.71 -29.48 -5.26
C ILE A 131 -3.66 -29.10 -4.22
N ASP A 132 -2.48 -29.72 -4.31
CA ASP A 132 -1.31 -29.46 -3.47
C ASP A 132 -1.62 -29.41 -1.95
N PRO A 133 -2.28 -30.45 -1.38
CA PRO A 133 -2.69 -30.46 0.03
C PRO A 133 -1.49 -30.35 0.99
N GLU A 134 -0.32 -30.79 0.57
CA GLU A 134 0.94 -30.70 1.31
C GLU A 134 1.66 -29.37 1.17
N ARG A 135 1.11 -28.43 0.37
CA ARG A 135 1.67 -27.11 0.08
C ARG A 135 3.12 -27.14 -0.40
N THR A 136 3.45 -28.13 -1.23
CA THR A 136 4.81 -28.35 -1.75
C THR A 136 5.28 -27.23 -2.66
N GLY A 137 4.37 -26.54 -3.34
CA GLY A 137 4.70 -25.40 -4.20
C GLY A 137 5.05 -24.12 -3.42
N TYR A 138 4.27 -23.81 -2.39
CA TYR A 138 4.48 -22.65 -1.53
C TYR A 138 4.03 -22.98 -0.09
N ASN A 139 4.99 -23.19 0.79
CA ASN A 139 4.71 -23.48 2.20
C ASN A 139 4.38 -22.21 2.98
N ILE A 140 3.22 -21.63 2.69
CA ILE A 140 2.75 -20.37 3.25
C ILE A 140 1.23 -20.41 3.52
N SER A 141 0.79 -19.70 4.54
CA SER A 141 -0.63 -19.52 4.88
C SER A 141 -0.96 -18.06 5.15
N GLY A 142 -2.22 -17.68 4.99
CA GLY A 142 -2.70 -16.35 5.34
C GLY A 142 -2.42 -15.99 6.81
N THR A 143 -2.46 -16.95 7.72
CA THR A 143 -2.11 -16.78 9.13
C THR A 143 -0.64 -16.42 9.33
N GLN A 144 0.28 -17.06 8.61
CA GLN A 144 1.71 -16.70 8.66
C GLN A 144 1.96 -15.28 8.15
N ILE A 145 1.30 -14.90 7.06
CA ILE A 145 1.39 -13.54 6.54
C ILE A 145 0.84 -12.53 7.57
N ARG A 146 -0.36 -12.77 8.13
CA ARG A 146 -0.94 -11.86 9.14
C ARG A 146 -0.06 -11.71 10.37
N LYS A 147 0.61 -12.79 10.81
CA LYS A 147 1.56 -12.73 11.93
C LYS A 147 2.74 -11.81 11.65
N ASN A 148 3.29 -11.86 10.46
CA ASN A 148 4.38 -10.98 10.06
C ASN A 148 4.49 -10.90 8.53
N PRO A 149 3.89 -9.87 7.89
CA PRO A 149 3.95 -9.70 6.44
C PRO A 149 5.36 -9.40 5.94
N TYR A 150 6.22 -8.77 6.77
CA TYR A 150 7.57 -8.36 6.37
C TYR A 150 8.55 -9.53 6.33
N LYS A 151 8.42 -10.50 7.24
CA LYS A 151 9.19 -11.76 7.19
C LYS A 151 8.74 -12.65 6.03
N ASN A 152 7.50 -12.51 5.61
CA ASN A 152 6.89 -13.31 4.55
C ASN A 152 6.70 -12.49 3.25
N TRP A 153 7.46 -11.42 3.07
CA TRP A 153 7.31 -10.47 1.96
C TRP A 153 7.40 -11.12 0.58
N GLU A 154 8.29 -12.09 0.42
CA GLU A 154 8.49 -12.82 -0.84
C GLU A 154 7.27 -13.64 -1.27
N TYR A 155 6.40 -13.99 -0.33
CA TYR A 155 5.16 -14.71 -0.62
C TYR A 155 3.99 -13.78 -0.96
N LEU A 156 4.17 -12.45 -0.86
CA LEU A 156 3.16 -11.48 -1.27
C LEU A 156 3.26 -11.20 -2.77
N PRO A 157 2.17 -11.39 -3.55
CA PRO A 157 2.11 -10.90 -4.92
C PRO A 157 2.41 -9.40 -4.99
N ALA A 158 3.01 -8.94 -6.11
CA ALA A 158 3.36 -7.53 -6.28
C ALA A 158 2.18 -6.57 -6.04
N VAL A 159 0.97 -6.95 -6.44
CA VAL A 159 -0.26 -6.14 -6.25
C VAL A 159 -0.70 -6.04 -4.78
N VAL A 160 -0.26 -6.96 -3.91
CA VAL A 160 -0.58 -6.96 -2.46
C VAL A 160 0.45 -6.17 -1.66
N ARG A 161 1.71 -6.15 -2.08
CA ARG A 161 2.82 -5.46 -1.37
C ARG A 161 2.54 -4.00 -1.02
N PRO A 162 1.94 -3.17 -1.90
CA PRO A 162 1.58 -1.79 -1.60
C PRO A 162 0.71 -1.61 -0.36
N PHE A 163 -0.13 -2.59 -0.04
CA PHE A 163 -1.00 -2.56 1.13
C PHE A 163 -0.22 -2.59 2.46
N PHE A 164 0.91 -3.29 2.49
CA PHE A 164 1.76 -3.43 3.68
C PHE A 164 2.98 -2.51 3.67
N CYS A 165 3.22 -1.80 2.56
CA CYS A 165 4.38 -0.92 2.43
C CYS A 165 4.37 0.21 3.46
N LYS A 166 5.47 0.36 4.22
CA LYS A 166 5.67 1.48 5.14
C LYS A 166 6.13 2.72 4.38
N LYS A 167 5.51 3.87 4.67
CA LYS A 167 5.77 5.14 4.02
C LYS A 167 6.49 6.08 4.97
N VAL A 168 7.72 6.43 4.62
CA VAL A 168 8.54 7.40 5.35
C VAL A 168 8.68 8.65 4.50
N VAL A 169 8.20 9.78 5.03
CA VAL A 169 8.29 11.06 4.34
C VAL A 169 9.35 11.95 4.97
N LEU A 170 10.15 12.59 4.11
CA LEU A 170 11.16 13.56 4.51
C LEU A 170 10.65 14.96 4.20
N ILE A 171 10.56 15.79 5.22
CA ILE A 171 10.09 17.17 5.14
C ILE A 171 11.12 18.15 5.68
N GLY A 172 10.96 19.41 5.38
CA GLY A 172 11.83 20.48 5.82
C GLY A 172 11.85 21.61 4.78
N THR A 173 12.47 22.73 5.14
CA THR A 173 12.61 23.89 4.25
C THR A 173 13.64 23.64 3.13
N GLU A 174 13.91 24.65 2.33
CA GLU A 174 14.89 24.54 1.24
C GLU A 174 16.29 24.22 1.73
N SER A 175 17.06 23.54 0.88
CA SER A 175 18.50 23.25 1.08
C SER A 175 18.86 22.53 2.39
N CYS A 176 17.91 21.82 3.03
CA CYS A 176 18.18 21.04 4.23
C CYS A 176 18.63 19.59 3.97
N GLY A 177 18.84 19.18 2.70
CA GLY A 177 19.38 17.88 2.33
C GLY A 177 18.36 16.74 2.22
N LYS A 178 17.05 17.01 2.11
CA LYS A 178 15.97 16.01 1.95
C LYS A 178 16.27 15.00 0.86
N THR A 179 16.45 15.47 -0.36
CA THR A 179 16.69 14.63 -1.55
C THR A 179 17.89 13.71 -1.40
N THR A 180 18.99 14.21 -0.81
CA THR A 180 20.20 13.42 -0.58
C THR A 180 19.93 12.31 0.41
N LEU A 181 19.31 12.63 1.55
CA LEU A 181 19.00 11.65 2.58
C LEU A 181 17.96 10.62 2.08
N THR A 182 16.92 11.06 1.37
CA THR A 182 15.91 10.17 0.74
C THR A 182 16.60 9.12 -0.14
N LYS A 183 17.50 9.55 -1.03
CA LYS A 183 18.23 8.63 -1.93
C LYS A 183 19.17 7.69 -1.18
N PHE A 184 19.84 8.16 -0.12
CA PHE A 184 20.72 7.31 0.69
C PHE A 184 19.91 6.24 1.45
N LEU A 185 18.81 6.63 2.06
CA LEU A 185 17.91 5.70 2.74
C LEU A 185 17.33 4.67 1.77
N ALA A 186 16.85 5.10 0.61
CA ALA A 186 16.33 4.18 -0.40
C ALA A 186 17.37 3.14 -0.85
N LYS A 187 18.62 3.56 -1.04
CA LYS A 187 19.74 2.64 -1.34
C LYS A 187 20.04 1.71 -0.16
N ALA A 188 20.08 2.22 1.07
CA ALA A 188 20.37 1.42 2.26
C ALA A 188 19.32 0.32 2.50
N PHE A 189 18.06 0.59 2.20
CA PHE A 189 16.95 -0.36 2.32
C PHE A 189 16.65 -1.15 1.02
N ASN A 190 17.43 -0.94 -0.03
CA ASN A 190 17.21 -1.56 -1.35
C ASN A 190 15.75 -1.41 -1.81
N THR A 191 15.27 -0.19 -1.84
CA THR A 191 13.87 0.14 -2.14
C THR A 191 13.75 1.36 -3.06
N SER A 192 12.52 1.66 -3.49
CA SER A 192 12.18 2.83 -4.29
C SER A 192 12.02 4.09 -3.43
N TRP A 193 11.99 5.23 -4.11
CA TRP A 193 11.64 6.53 -3.52
C TRP A 193 10.79 7.34 -4.50
N ALA A 194 10.00 8.27 -3.97
CA ALA A 194 9.34 9.32 -4.73
C ALA A 194 10.18 10.60 -4.65
N GLU A 195 10.54 11.16 -5.79
CA GLU A 195 11.25 12.43 -5.86
C GLU A 195 10.32 13.64 -5.68
N GLU A 196 10.89 14.81 -5.37
CA GLU A 196 10.18 16.08 -5.28
C GLU A 196 9.74 16.55 -6.68
N TYR A 197 8.45 16.51 -6.96
CA TYR A 197 7.93 16.91 -8.29
C TYR A 197 7.97 18.42 -8.53
N GLY A 198 7.86 19.23 -7.48
CA GLY A 198 7.87 20.70 -7.64
C GLY A 198 9.05 21.21 -8.44
N ARG A 199 10.23 20.63 -8.22
CA ARG A 199 11.43 20.94 -8.99
C ARG A 199 11.28 20.60 -10.48
N ASN A 200 10.78 19.39 -10.78
CA ASN A 200 10.55 18.95 -12.15
C ASN A 200 9.55 19.87 -12.86
N TYR A 201 8.47 20.22 -12.14
CA TYR A 201 7.46 21.16 -12.65
C TYR A 201 8.04 22.50 -13.06
N VAL A 202 8.92 23.09 -12.23
CA VAL A 202 9.59 24.36 -12.55
C VAL A 202 10.43 24.24 -13.83
N TYR A 203 11.14 23.14 -14.03
CA TYR A 203 11.91 22.94 -15.27
C TYR A 203 11.00 22.72 -16.49
N GLU A 204 9.96 21.91 -16.36
CA GLU A 204 9.11 21.48 -17.46
C GLU A 204 8.13 22.58 -17.89
N GLU A 205 7.51 23.30 -16.93
CA GLU A 205 6.42 24.21 -17.19
C GLU A 205 6.81 25.70 -17.01
N CYS A 206 7.82 25.99 -16.18
CA CYS A 206 8.20 27.37 -15.84
C CYS A 206 9.53 27.81 -16.47
N GLY A 207 10.12 26.98 -17.35
CA GLY A 207 11.38 27.27 -18.02
C GLY A 207 12.58 27.38 -17.07
N GLY A 208 12.56 26.66 -15.94
CA GLY A 208 13.62 26.67 -14.94
C GLY A 208 13.63 27.91 -14.03
N ASN A 209 12.55 28.69 -13.99
CA ASN A 209 12.45 29.89 -13.13
C ASN A 209 11.22 29.77 -12.21
N GLU A 210 11.48 29.71 -10.89
CA GLU A 210 10.42 29.65 -9.87
C GLU A 210 9.51 30.91 -9.83
N ASP A 211 9.98 32.10 -10.33
CA ASP A 211 9.16 33.28 -10.41
C ASP A 211 7.99 33.17 -11.41
N ASN A 212 8.04 32.13 -12.26
CA ASN A 212 6.98 31.86 -13.23
C ASN A 212 5.90 30.93 -12.66
N LEU A 213 6.04 30.45 -11.40
CA LEU A 213 4.97 29.72 -10.72
C LEU A 213 3.80 30.65 -10.42
N GLU A 214 2.60 30.14 -10.67
CA GLU A 214 1.34 30.79 -10.34
C GLU A 214 0.58 29.97 -9.29
N TYR A 215 -0.34 30.62 -8.59
CA TYR A 215 -1.16 29.98 -7.55
C TYR A 215 -1.80 28.66 -8.00
N GLY A 216 -2.27 28.58 -9.26
CA GLY A 216 -2.90 27.38 -9.82
C GLY A 216 -1.95 26.20 -10.08
N ASP A 217 -0.63 26.41 -9.98
CA ASP A 217 0.36 25.36 -10.24
C ASP A 217 0.59 24.46 -9.04
N TYR A 218 0.43 24.99 -7.81
CA TYR A 218 0.68 24.23 -6.58
C TYR A 218 -0.25 23.03 -6.45
N ILE A 219 -1.52 23.13 -6.84
CA ILE A 219 -2.42 21.96 -6.84
C ILE A 219 -1.99 20.91 -7.88
N LYS A 220 -1.50 21.33 -9.04
CA LYS A 220 -0.98 20.40 -10.06
C LYS A 220 0.25 19.65 -9.53
N ILE A 221 1.16 20.38 -8.88
CA ILE A 221 2.34 19.80 -8.22
C ILE A 221 1.93 18.79 -7.15
N ALA A 222 1.00 19.14 -6.26
CA ALA A 222 0.54 18.26 -5.20
C ALA A 222 -0.11 16.98 -5.74
N MET A 223 -0.95 17.08 -6.77
CA MET A 223 -1.58 15.92 -7.41
C MET A 223 -0.56 15.02 -8.09
N HIS A 224 0.41 15.58 -8.79
CA HIS A 224 1.45 14.80 -9.46
C HIS A 224 2.38 14.14 -8.45
N GLN A 225 2.74 14.84 -7.35
CA GLN A 225 3.49 14.25 -6.23
C GLN A 225 2.79 13.00 -5.70
N LYS A 226 1.47 13.01 -5.50
CA LYS A 226 0.71 11.82 -5.08
C LYS A 226 0.77 10.68 -6.11
N LYS A 227 0.85 10.99 -7.41
CA LYS A 227 1.03 10.00 -8.46
C LYS A 227 2.43 9.34 -8.37
N LEU A 228 3.48 10.13 -8.19
CA LEU A 228 4.85 9.63 -8.02
C LEU A 228 4.99 8.77 -6.74
N GLU A 229 4.36 9.18 -5.64
CA GLU A 229 4.30 8.38 -4.42
C GLU A 229 3.65 7.02 -4.66
N ALA A 230 2.49 7.00 -5.33
CA ALA A 230 1.78 5.76 -5.65
C ALA A 230 2.61 4.83 -6.55
N GLU A 231 3.37 5.40 -7.48
CA GLU A 231 4.30 4.66 -8.35
C GLU A 231 5.45 4.07 -7.53
N ALA A 232 6.10 4.89 -6.69
CA ALA A 232 7.17 4.44 -5.81
C ALA A 232 6.70 3.32 -4.86
N VAL A 233 5.50 3.43 -4.28
CA VAL A 233 4.91 2.38 -3.43
C VAL A 233 4.75 1.05 -4.17
N ARG A 234 4.37 1.06 -5.46
CA ARG A 234 4.25 -0.17 -6.27
C ARG A 234 5.58 -0.91 -6.45
N HIS A 235 6.67 -0.16 -6.49
CA HIS A 235 8.02 -0.69 -6.68
C HIS A 235 8.83 -0.84 -5.39
N SER A 236 8.20 -0.62 -4.24
CA SER A 236 8.87 -0.65 -2.94
C SER A 236 9.19 -2.07 -2.46
N ASN A 237 10.24 -2.15 -1.65
CA ASN A 237 10.61 -3.34 -0.90
C ASN A 237 10.34 -3.07 0.59
N LYS A 238 9.13 -3.40 1.07
CA LYS A 238 8.65 -3.23 2.45
C LYS A 238 8.45 -1.78 2.91
N ILE A 239 9.33 -0.87 2.53
CA ILE A 239 9.37 0.54 2.90
C ILE A 239 9.59 1.40 1.66
N VAL A 240 9.07 2.62 1.65
CA VAL A 240 9.30 3.62 0.59
C VAL A 240 9.67 4.95 1.22
N PHE A 241 10.58 5.68 0.60
CA PHE A 241 10.97 7.02 1.02
C PHE A 241 10.37 8.06 0.09
N ILE A 242 9.86 9.15 0.65
CA ILE A 242 9.14 10.19 -0.09
C ILE A 242 9.84 11.52 0.19
N ASP A 243 10.40 12.10 -0.88
CA ASP A 243 11.00 13.43 -0.81
C ASP A 243 9.92 14.46 -1.02
N THR A 244 9.52 15.13 0.06
CA THR A 244 8.46 16.13 0.07
C THR A 244 7.03 15.54 -0.14
N GLU A 245 6.02 16.29 0.28
CA GLU A 245 4.62 15.89 0.19
C GLU A 245 3.70 17.15 0.20
N ALA A 246 2.38 16.94 0.27
CA ALA A 246 1.42 18.03 0.07
C ALA A 246 1.49 19.16 1.11
N ILE A 247 1.93 18.91 2.38
CA ILE A 247 2.11 20.01 3.36
C ILE A 247 3.26 20.92 2.93
N VAL A 248 4.33 20.36 2.39
CA VAL A 248 5.46 21.14 1.87
C VAL A 248 5.04 21.89 0.60
N THR A 249 4.21 21.31 -0.27
CA THR A 249 3.63 22.05 -1.41
C THR A 249 2.75 23.20 -0.92
N GLN A 250 1.90 22.98 0.09
CA GLN A 250 1.09 24.03 0.72
C GLN A 250 1.95 25.10 1.39
N PHE A 251 3.08 24.69 2.01
CA PHE A 251 4.06 25.62 2.57
C PHE A 251 4.62 26.56 1.50
N TYR A 252 5.03 26.05 0.34
CA TYR A 252 5.53 26.90 -0.75
C TYR A 252 4.43 27.79 -1.32
N CYS A 253 3.20 27.31 -1.49
CA CYS A 253 2.06 28.11 -1.89
C CYS A 253 1.85 29.29 -0.92
N LYS A 254 1.83 29.03 0.39
CA LYS A 254 1.69 30.08 1.41
C LYS A 254 2.87 31.04 1.44
N LEU A 255 4.09 30.55 1.25
CA LEU A 255 5.32 31.34 1.28
C LEU A 255 5.39 32.36 0.11
N TYR A 256 5.07 31.91 -1.10
CA TYR A 256 5.21 32.69 -2.33
C TYR A 256 3.93 33.46 -2.70
N GLU A 257 2.76 32.87 -2.53
CA GLU A 257 1.46 33.45 -2.88
C GLU A 257 0.77 34.16 -1.71
N GLY A 258 1.29 34.01 -0.48
CA GLY A 258 0.71 34.60 0.73
C GLY A 258 -0.60 33.95 1.19
N LYS A 259 -1.05 32.87 0.58
CA LYS A 259 -2.30 32.16 0.89
C LYS A 259 -2.17 30.66 0.70
N GLU A 260 -3.05 29.93 1.36
CA GLU A 260 -3.15 28.48 1.23
C GLU A 260 -4.18 28.08 0.15
N ASP A 261 -4.02 26.89 -0.46
CA ASP A 261 -4.97 26.33 -1.42
C ASP A 261 -5.86 25.29 -0.73
N PRO A 262 -7.20 25.50 -0.68
CA PRO A 262 -8.13 24.55 -0.07
C PRO A 262 -8.14 23.16 -0.74
N ALA A 263 -7.79 23.06 -2.02
CA ALA A 263 -7.73 21.79 -2.72
C ALA A 263 -6.51 20.95 -2.25
N ILE A 264 -5.39 21.62 -1.92
CA ILE A 264 -4.23 20.95 -1.31
C ILE A 264 -4.57 20.51 0.12
N ASP A 265 -5.35 21.27 0.89
CA ASP A 265 -5.85 20.86 2.20
C ASP A 265 -6.59 19.50 2.14
N GLU A 266 -7.40 19.29 1.11
CA GLU A 266 -8.12 18.01 0.93
C GLU A 266 -7.17 16.84 0.58
N ILE A 267 -6.06 17.10 -0.09
CA ILE A 267 -5.02 16.10 -0.31
C ILE A 267 -4.33 15.76 1.01
N ILE A 268 -3.95 16.78 1.80
CA ILE A 268 -3.26 16.62 3.09
C ILE A 268 -4.11 15.78 4.06
N LYS A 269 -5.41 16.04 4.16
CA LYS A 269 -6.32 15.29 5.04
C LYS A 269 -6.44 13.80 4.70
N ARG A 270 -6.16 13.43 3.45
CA ARG A 270 -6.28 12.05 2.94
C ARG A 270 -4.96 11.31 2.86
N GLN A 271 -3.84 12.00 3.05
CA GLN A 271 -2.53 11.36 3.06
C GLN A 271 -2.28 10.61 4.37
N ASN A 272 -1.54 9.52 4.28
CA ASN A 272 -1.16 8.73 5.43
C ASN A 272 0.29 8.25 5.27
N TYR A 273 1.13 8.65 6.23
CA TYR A 273 2.52 8.22 6.31
C TYR A 273 2.77 7.59 7.68
N ASP A 274 3.59 6.53 7.70
CA ASP A 274 3.92 5.80 8.92
C ASP A 274 4.97 6.54 9.76
N LEU A 275 5.86 7.31 9.11
CA LEU A 275 6.92 8.06 9.77
C LEU A 275 7.20 9.37 9.06
N TRP A 276 7.39 10.45 9.84
CA TRP A 276 7.74 11.78 9.39
C TRP A 276 9.12 12.15 9.89
N LEU A 277 10.06 12.42 8.98
CA LEU A 277 11.40 12.90 9.28
C LEU A 277 11.52 14.37 8.88
N TYR A 278 11.69 15.26 9.85
CA TYR A 278 11.91 16.67 9.61
C TYR A 278 13.41 16.97 9.62
N LEU A 279 13.95 17.47 8.51
CA LEU A 279 15.34 17.88 8.42
C LEU A 279 15.50 19.34 8.82
N GLU A 280 16.30 19.56 9.85
CA GLU A 280 16.68 20.92 10.27
C GLU A 280 17.53 21.62 9.21
N ASN A 281 17.50 22.95 9.19
CA ASN A 281 18.31 23.77 8.26
C ASN A 281 19.66 24.20 8.89
N ASP A 282 20.28 23.31 9.64
CA ASP A 282 21.59 23.48 10.29
C ASP A 282 22.78 23.09 9.39
N VAL A 283 22.52 22.67 8.14
CA VAL A 283 23.54 22.49 7.12
C VAL A 283 23.74 23.77 6.30
N LYS A 284 24.95 23.92 5.75
CA LYS A 284 25.28 25.04 4.87
C LYS A 284 24.35 25.04 3.66
N TRP A 285 23.75 26.19 3.38
CA TRP A 285 22.95 26.39 2.18
C TRP A 285 23.81 26.20 0.92
N VAL A 286 23.28 25.48 -0.06
CA VAL A 286 23.93 25.24 -1.36
C VAL A 286 23.00 25.78 -2.43
N ASP A 287 23.54 26.68 -3.25
CA ASP A 287 22.87 27.18 -4.44
C ASP A 287 22.86 26.08 -5.51
N ASP A 288 21.68 25.78 -6.02
CA ASP A 288 21.48 24.82 -7.12
C ASP A 288 20.88 25.50 -8.38
N GLY A 289 20.92 26.83 -8.41
CA GLY A 289 20.45 27.64 -9.54
C GLY A 289 18.94 27.91 -9.57
N LEU A 290 18.15 27.29 -8.71
CA LEU A 290 16.70 27.50 -8.59
C LEU A 290 16.31 28.23 -7.30
N ARG A 291 17.09 28.07 -6.24
CA ARG A 291 16.74 28.46 -4.86
C ARG A 291 17.06 29.92 -4.58
N LYS A 292 16.09 30.65 -4.03
CA LYS A 292 16.20 32.08 -3.74
C LYS A 292 16.28 32.42 -2.25
N ASN A 293 15.82 31.55 -1.36
CA ASN A 293 15.66 31.82 0.07
C ASN A 293 16.92 31.45 0.87
N GLY A 294 18.08 31.95 0.48
CA GLY A 294 19.36 31.65 1.10
C GLY A 294 19.68 32.43 2.39
N SER A 295 18.96 33.50 2.70
CA SER A 295 19.23 34.26 3.93
C SER A 295 18.64 33.60 5.16
N ASP A 296 19.34 33.71 6.32
CA ASP A 296 18.85 33.21 7.59
C ASP A 296 17.46 33.71 7.98
N LYS A 297 17.13 34.94 7.59
CA LYS A 297 15.81 35.55 7.84
C LYS A 297 14.71 34.84 7.06
N GLU A 298 14.95 34.54 5.79
CA GLU A 298 13.98 33.83 4.93
C GLU A 298 13.83 32.37 5.36
N ARG A 299 14.94 31.70 5.66
CA ARG A 299 14.94 30.32 6.20
C ARG A 299 14.14 30.23 7.51
N ASN A 300 14.30 31.20 8.44
CA ASN A 300 13.56 31.27 9.70
C ASN A 300 12.06 31.57 9.46
N LYS A 301 11.73 32.43 8.49
CA LYS A 301 10.33 32.67 8.09
C LYS A 301 9.71 31.37 7.55
N GLY A 302 10.41 30.66 6.67
CA GLY A 302 9.96 29.37 6.13
C GLY A 302 9.75 28.33 7.23
N LYS A 303 10.70 28.20 8.17
CA LYS A 303 10.57 27.28 9.30
C LYS A 303 9.30 27.56 10.13
N LYS A 304 8.98 28.82 10.38
CA LYS A 304 7.77 29.21 11.13
C LYS A 304 6.49 28.83 10.39
N ILE A 305 6.39 29.11 9.09
CA ILE A 305 5.22 28.77 8.28
C ILE A 305 5.02 27.25 8.24
N LEU A 306 6.09 26.48 8.04
CA LEU A 306 6.00 25.02 8.01
C LEU A 306 5.57 24.45 9.36
N ALA A 307 6.09 24.98 10.47
CA ALA A 307 5.67 24.58 11.83
C ALA A 307 4.17 24.86 12.06
N GLU A 308 3.67 26.05 11.68
CA GLU A 308 2.25 26.40 11.76
C GLU A 308 1.36 25.40 10.97
N LEU A 309 1.82 24.96 9.80
CA LEU A 309 1.08 23.99 8.99
C LEU A 309 1.11 22.59 9.64
N LEU A 310 2.26 22.15 10.17
CA LEU A 310 2.34 20.86 10.88
C LEU A 310 1.42 20.82 12.10
N GLU A 311 1.30 21.93 12.85
CA GLU A 311 0.34 22.06 13.95
C GLU A 311 -1.10 22.02 13.44
N LYS A 312 -1.41 22.82 12.40
CA LYS A 312 -2.77 22.89 11.77
C LYS A 312 -3.29 21.50 11.38
N TYR A 313 -2.42 20.63 10.87
CA TYR A 313 -2.80 19.29 10.42
C TYR A 313 -2.57 18.18 11.47
N ASN A 314 -2.24 18.54 12.72
CA ASN A 314 -1.95 17.61 13.82
C ASN A 314 -0.83 16.60 13.48
N ILE A 315 0.22 17.06 12.83
CA ILE A 315 1.40 16.27 12.47
C ILE A 315 2.59 16.58 13.37
N ALA A 316 2.64 17.75 14.01
CA ALA A 316 3.79 18.23 14.79
C ALA A 316 4.32 17.18 15.81
N ASP A 317 3.44 16.50 16.54
CA ASP A 317 3.80 15.47 17.53
C ASP A 317 4.30 14.15 16.91
N LYS A 318 4.08 13.94 15.62
CA LYS A 318 4.47 12.73 14.89
C LYS A 318 5.84 12.84 14.23
N VAL A 319 6.40 14.05 14.20
CA VAL A 319 7.62 14.35 13.48
C VAL A 319 8.85 14.00 14.31
N LYS A 320 9.80 13.28 13.71
CA LYS A 320 11.13 13.01 14.28
C LYS A 320 12.14 13.98 13.65
N MET A 321 12.81 14.72 14.50
CA MET A 321 13.77 15.75 14.07
C MET A 321 15.11 15.15 13.68
N ILE A 322 15.64 15.53 12.52
CA ILE A 322 16.95 15.14 11.97
C ILE A 322 17.83 16.37 11.88
N SER A 323 18.95 16.38 12.56
CA SER A 323 19.93 17.49 12.62
C SER A 323 21.36 16.98 12.54
N GLY A 324 22.33 17.86 12.32
CA GLY A 324 23.75 17.56 12.23
C GLY A 324 24.28 17.52 10.80
N ASN A 325 25.51 17.04 10.62
CA ASN A 325 26.11 16.85 9.30
C ASN A 325 25.46 15.66 8.52
N TYR A 326 25.88 15.42 7.29
CA TYR A 326 25.26 14.39 6.44
C TYR A 326 25.38 12.97 7.00
N GLU A 327 26.49 12.62 7.65
CA GLU A 327 26.72 11.31 8.27
C GLU A 327 25.83 11.14 9.50
N GLU A 328 25.85 12.10 10.42
CA GLU A 328 25.01 12.12 11.63
C GLU A 328 23.52 12.03 11.29
N ARG A 329 23.05 12.69 10.22
CA ARG A 329 21.67 12.63 9.76
C ARG A 329 21.30 11.25 9.23
N LEU A 330 22.20 10.62 8.46
CA LEU A 330 21.98 9.29 7.96
C LEU A 330 21.89 8.28 9.10
N ASP A 331 22.84 8.31 10.04
CA ASP A 331 22.87 7.42 11.19
C ASP A 331 21.62 7.56 12.05
N LYS A 332 21.24 8.79 12.37
CA LYS A 332 20.04 9.10 13.16
C LYS A 332 18.76 8.64 12.46
N ALA A 333 18.65 8.86 11.14
CA ALA A 333 17.49 8.40 10.37
C ALA A 333 17.41 6.87 10.35
N LEU A 334 18.54 6.17 10.16
CA LEU A 334 18.63 4.71 10.22
C LEU A 334 18.23 4.16 11.59
N GLU A 335 18.69 4.80 12.67
CA GLU A 335 18.33 4.43 14.06
C GLU A 335 16.81 4.56 14.28
N ILE A 336 16.24 5.71 13.93
CA ILE A 336 14.80 5.96 14.08
C ILE A 336 13.99 4.94 13.27
N ILE A 337 14.33 4.71 12.00
CA ILE A 337 13.59 3.78 11.13
C ILE A 337 13.66 2.35 11.67
N LYS A 338 14.83 1.88 12.10
CA LYS A 338 15.01 0.56 12.71
C LYS A 338 14.26 0.42 14.03
N GLY A 339 14.16 1.49 14.81
CA GLY A 339 13.39 1.51 16.05
C GLY A 339 11.87 1.44 15.83
N GLU A 340 11.36 2.17 14.81
CA GLU A 340 9.93 2.18 14.48
C GLU A 340 9.50 0.90 13.71
N PHE A 341 10.38 0.31 12.93
CA PHE A 341 10.07 -0.80 12.01
C PHE A 341 11.09 -1.95 12.14
N TYR A 342 11.23 -2.51 13.34
CA TYR A 342 12.23 -3.54 13.66
C TYR A 342 12.15 -4.83 12.83
N ASP A 343 11.03 -5.07 12.14
CA ASP A 343 10.79 -6.25 11.31
C ASP A 343 11.09 -6.04 9.80
N ILE A 344 11.51 -4.83 9.38
CA ILE A 344 11.76 -4.45 7.98
C ILE A 344 13.28 -4.57 7.58
#